data_215081611c7d8c8b2778bd1dcc883d70
#
_entry.id   215081611c7d8c8b2778bd1dcc883d70
#
_cell.length_a   1.000
_cell.length_b   1.000
_cell.length_c   1.000
_cell.angle_alpha   90.00
_cell.angle_beta   90.00
_cell.angle_gamma   90.00
#
_symmetry.space_group_name_H-M   'P 1'
#
loop_
_entity.id
_entity.type
_entity.pdbx_description
1 polymer ?
#
loop_
_entity_poly.entity_id
_entity_poly.type
_entity_poly.pdbx_seq_one_letter_code
_entity_poly.pdbx_strand_id
1 'polypeptide(L)'
;MHTVIWTAIRTPPYSQPEAIGGYLPLKKVYAYDPVPASLTAEQAKLVYGVQGNLWVEYIPTPEHVEYMIYPRMLALAEVAWSAPERKSWPDFHTRALSAVADLQKKGYHPFDLSKEIGSRPESLQPVSHLALGKKVTYNSSYSPHYPAQGNTALTDGIRGDWTYGDGSWQGFISDN
;
A
#
# COMPACT_ATOMS: atom_id res chain seq x y z
N MET A 1 13.90 -6.55 -15.18
CA MET A 1 13.21 -7.34 -14.14
C MET A 1 12.31 -6.38 -13.38
N HIS A 2 11.02 -6.64 -13.33
CA HIS A 2 10.08 -5.79 -12.60
C HIS A 2 9.84 -6.37 -11.21
N THR A 3 9.84 -5.51 -10.19
CA THR A 3 9.83 -5.91 -8.78
C THR A 3 8.59 -5.39 -8.07
N VAL A 4 7.93 -6.26 -7.29
CA VAL A 4 6.88 -5.90 -6.33
C VAL A 4 7.45 -5.98 -4.92
N ILE A 5 7.31 -4.91 -4.15
CA ILE A 5 7.79 -4.85 -2.76
C ILE A 5 6.63 -5.16 -1.82
N TRP A 6 6.75 -6.21 -0.99
CA TRP A 6 5.66 -6.72 -0.15
C TRP A 6 5.64 -6.18 1.27
N THR A 7 6.55 -5.29 1.61
CA THR A 7 6.63 -4.67 2.94
C THR A 7 5.67 -3.48 3.13
N ALA A 8 4.93 -3.10 2.08
CA ALA A 8 3.93 -2.03 2.16
C ALA A 8 2.64 -2.49 2.84
N ILE A 9 1.99 -1.56 3.54
CA ILE A 9 0.75 -1.78 4.28
C ILE A 9 -0.49 -1.93 3.37
N ARG A 10 -1.58 -2.49 3.91
CA ARG A 10 -2.83 -2.80 3.19
C ARG A 10 -4.09 -2.25 3.84
N THR A 11 -3.97 -1.83 5.08
CA THR A 11 -5.05 -1.26 5.90
C THR A 11 -4.48 -0.09 6.70
N PRO A 12 -5.27 0.66 7.48
CA PRO A 12 -4.75 1.72 8.33
C PRO A 12 -3.58 1.26 9.22
N PRO A 13 -2.53 2.09 9.40
CA PRO A 13 -1.28 1.68 10.06
C PRO A 13 -1.48 1.13 11.48
N TYR A 14 -2.44 1.64 12.23
CA TYR A 14 -2.72 1.20 13.60
C TYR A 14 -3.52 -0.10 13.70
N SER A 15 -3.95 -0.67 12.58
CA SER A 15 -4.65 -1.96 12.51
C SER A 15 -3.76 -3.10 12.01
N GLN A 16 -2.48 -2.84 11.81
CA GLN A 16 -1.51 -3.80 11.27
C GLN A 16 -0.22 -3.81 12.09
N PRO A 17 0.57 -4.88 11.95
CA PRO A 17 1.96 -4.87 12.37
C PRO A 17 2.76 -3.75 11.69
N GLU A 18 3.83 -3.31 12.35
CA GLU A 18 4.74 -2.32 11.78
C GLU A 18 5.27 -2.75 10.42
N ALA A 19 5.38 -1.80 9.49
CA ALA A 19 5.85 -2.06 8.13
C ALA A 19 6.47 -0.80 7.53
N ILE A 20 7.28 -0.95 6.49
CA ILE A 20 7.73 0.17 5.67
C ILE A 20 6.51 0.86 5.05
N GLY A 21 6.55 2.18 4.97
CA GLY A 21 5.48 2.99 4.40
C GLY A 21 5.11 2.60 2.95
N GLY A 22 4.04 3.18 2.46
CA GLY A 22 3.45 2.87 1.17
C GLY A 22 2.21 1.98 1.31
N TYR A 23 1.41 1.94 0.24
CA TYR A 23 0.15 1.21 0.21
C TYR A 23 0.07 0.28 -1.00
N LEU A 24 -0.02 -1.01 -0.74
CA LEU A 24 -0.03 -2.04 -1.77
C LEU A 24 -1.16 -3.07 -1.51
N PRO A 25 -2.41 -2.74 -1.86
CA PRO A 25 -3.53 -3.68 -1.77
C PRO A 25 -3.41 -4.78 -2.83
N LEU A 26 -4.12 -5.89 -2.60
CA LEU A 26 -4.11 -7.05 -3.49
C LEU A 26 -4.48 -6.68 -4.93
N LYS A 27 -5.50 -5.83 -5.11
CA LYS A 27 -5.93 -5.38 -6.44
C LYS A 27 -4.82 -4.66 -7.21
N LYS A 28 -3.98 -3.87 -6.51
CA LYS A 28 -2.84 -3.17 -7.13
C LYS A 28 -1.76 -4.16 -7.58
N VAL A 29 -1.50 -5.22 -6.81
CA VAL A 29 -0.59 -6.29 -7.22
C VAL A 29 -1.14 -7.03 -8.43
N TYR A 30 -2.42 -7.37 -8.43
CA TYR A 30 -3.08 -8.07 -9.54
C TYR A 30 -3.13 -7.25 -10.84
N ALA A 31 -3.27 -5.93 -10.72
CA ALA A 31 -3.27 -5.00 -11.86
C ALA A 31 -1.87 -4.76 -12.45
N TYR A 32 -0.82 -5.26 -11.79
CA TYR A 32 0.54 -5.09 -12.28
C TYR A 32 0.72 -5.69 -13.67
N ASP A 33 1.37 -4.92 -14.56
CA ASP A 33 1.75 -5.36 -15.90
C ASP A 33 3.28 -5.50 -15.98
N PRO A 34 3.82 -6.74 -16.08
CA PRO A 34 5.25 -6.96 -16.22
C PRO A 34 5.80 -6.58 -17.59
N VAL A 35 4.94 -6.39 -18.59
CA VAL A 35 5.32 -6.05 -19.96
C VAL A 35 4.57 -4.79 -20.40
N PRO A 36 4.93 -3.61 -19.86
CA PRO A 36 4.21 -2.37 -20.16
C PRO A 36 4.25 -2.05 -21.66
N ALA A 37 3.19 -1.41 -22.14
CA ALA A 37 3.01 -1.06 -23.55
C ALA A 37 4.11 -0.12 -24.14
N SER A 38 4.94 0.46 -23.27
CA SER A 38 6.09 1.27 -23.69
C SER A 38 7.26 0.45 -24.24
N LEU A 39 7.27 -0.87 -24.01
CA LEU A 39 8.31 -1.75 -24.55
C LEU A 39 8.02 -2.12 -26.00
N THR A 40 9.08 -2.17 -26.83
CA THR A 40 8.99 -2.76 -28.16
C THR A 40 8.79 -4.28 -28.06
N ALA A 41 8.30 -4.91 -29.13
CA ALA A 41 8.13 -6.35 -29.19
C ALA A 41 9.44 -7.13 -28.88
N GLU A 42 10.58 -6.63 -29.32
CA GLU A 42 11.88 -7.24 -29.03
C GLU A 42 12.28 -7.07 -27.56
N GLN A 43 12.02 -5.89 -26.97
CA GLN A 43 12.27 -5.67 -25.54
C GLN A 43 11.33 -6.50 -24.65
N ALA A 44 10.08 -6.66 -25.05
CA ALA A 44 9.10 -7.49 -24.34
C ALA A 44 9.56 -8.94 -24.20
N LYS A 45 10.24 -9.51 -25.21
CA LYS A 45 10.81 -10.87 -25.15
C LYS A 45 11.91 -11.03 -24.11
N LEU A 46 12.53 -9.93 -23.65
CA LEU A 46 13.55 -9.96 -22.61
C LEU A 46 12.96 -9.97 -21.18
N VAL A 47 11.66 -9.86 -21.04
CA VAL A 47 10.99 -9.98 -19.75
C VAL A 47 10.73 -11.47 -19.47
N TYR A 48 11.59 -12.09 -18.69
CA TYR A 48 11.51 -13.53 -18.38
C TYR A 48 10.62 -13.86 -17.19
N GLY A 49 10.17 -12.85 -16.43
CA GLY A 49 9.34 -13.09 -15.26
C GLY A 49 9.24 -11.88 -14.35
N VAL A 50 8.65 -12.11 -13.18
CA VAL A 50 8.40 -11.11 -12.15
C VAL A 50 9.10 -11.51 -10.86
N GLN A 51 9.33 -10.54 -9.97
CA GLN A 51 9.94 -10.76 -8.67
C GLN A 51 9.12 -10.06 -7.59
N GLY A 52 8.88 -10.75 -6.49
CA GLY A 52 8.37 -10.17 -5.26
C GLY A 52 9.46 -10.13 -4.20
N ASN A 53 9.77 -8.94 -3.68
CA ASN A 53 10.77 -8.76 -2.63
C ASN A 53 10.08 -8.58 -1.28
N LEU A 54 10.55 -9.32 -0.29
CA LEU A 54 10.19 -9.14 1.10
C LEU A 54 11.44 -8.70 1.88
N TRP A 55 11.43 -7.46 2.32
CA TRP A 55 12.47 -6.92 3.19
C TRP A 55 12.00 -7.06 4.65
N VAL A 56 12.88 -7.50 5.51
CA VAL A 56 12.49 -8.02 6.84
C VAL A 56 12.84 -7.08 7.99
N GLU A 57 13.16 -5.81 7.74
CA GLU A 57 13.53 -4.83 8.76
C GLU A 57 12.47 -4.70 9.87
N TYR A 58 11.18 -4.90 9.51
CA TYR A 58 10.04 -4.81 10.42
C TYR A 58 9.27 -6.14 10.52
N ILE A 59 9.90 -7.27 10.16
CA ILE A 59 9.24 -8.58 10.13
C ILE A 59 9.95 -9.53 11.11
N PRO A 60 9.59 -9.52 12.38
CA PRO A 60 10.31 -10.25 13.43
C PRO A 60 10.00 -11.75 13.50
N THR A 61 8.90 -12.23 12.87
CA THR A 61 8.47 -13.63 13.00
C THR A 61 8.06 -14.24 11.67
N PRO A 62 8.10 -15.60 11.54
CA PRO A 62 7.59 -16.29 10.37
C PRO A 62 6.12 -16.01 10.05
N GLU A 63 5.27 -15.91 11.07
CA GLU A 63 3.84 -15.59 10.91
C GLU A 63 3.67 -14.20 10.29
N HIS A 64 4.53 -13.25 10.65
CA HIS A 64 4.52 -11.93 10.02
C HIS A 64 4.98 -11.99 8.56
N VAL A 65 5.92 -12.87 8.20
CA VAL A 65 6.25 -13.16 6.80
C VAL A 65 5.02 -13.63 6.04
N GLU A 66 4.31 -14.63 6.54
CA GLU A 66 3.10 -15.18 5.95
C GLU A 66 2.02 -14.11 5.76
N TYR A 67 1.81 -13.29 6.80
CA TYR A 67 0.90 -12.14 6.78
C TYR A 67 1.26 -11.15 5.65
N MET A 68 2.53 -10.85 5.46
CA MET A 68 2.97 -9.86 4.47
C MET A 68 2.90 -10.39 3.04
N ILE A 69 3.20 -11.66 2.80
CA ILE A 69 3.24 -12.24 1.45
C ILE A 69 1.87 -12.73 0.96
N TYR A 70 1.06 -13.33 1.83
CA TYR A 70 -0.25 -13.86 1.42
C TYR A 70 -1.38 -12.84 1.65
N PRO A 71 -2.34 -12.72 0.72
CA PRO A 71 -2.47 -13.42 -0.58
C PRO A 71 -1.75 -12.74 -1.77
N ARG A 72 -0.93 -11.70 -1.56
CA ARG A 72 -0.27 -10.96 -2.66
C ARG A 72 0.61 -11.85 -3.54
N MET A 73 1.26 -12.87 -2.97
CA MET A 73 2.02 -13.85 -3.75
C MET A 73 1.13 -14.58 -4.76
N LEU A 74 -0.13 -14.89 -4.41
CA LEU A 74 -1.07 -15.53 -5.33
C LEU A 74 -1.41 -14.61 -6.51
N ALA A 75 -1.57 -13.30 -6.25
CA ALA A 75 -1.80 -12.31 -7.32
C ALA A 75 -0.59 -12.21 -8.25
N LEU A 76 0.62 -12.16 -7.70
CA LEU A 76 1.84 -12.09 -8.49
C LEU A 76 2.05 -13.37 -9.32
N ALA A 77 1.73 -14.55 -8.75
CA ALA A 77 1.79 -15.82 -9.46
C ALA A 77 0.83 -15.83 -10.66
N GLU A 78 -0.41 -15.35 -10.48
CA GLU A 78 -1.38 -15.28 -11.58
C GLU A 78 -0.97 -14.24 -12.64
N VAL A 79 -0.42 -13.11 -12.24
CA VAL A 79 0.15 -12.12 -13.17
C VAL A 79 1.29 -12.72 -14.01
N ALA A 80 2.13 -13.56 -13.40
CA ALA A 80 3.23 -14.20 -14.10
C ALA A 80 2.79 -15.34 -15.05
N TRP A 81 1.69 -16.00 -14.73
CA TRP A 81 1.25 -17.22 -15.41
C TRP A 81 0.16 -17.01 -16.44
N SER A 82 -0.71 -16.02 -16.22
CA SER A 82 -1.88 -15.78 -17.06
C SER A 82 -1.63 -14.73 -18.12
N ALA A 83 -2.14 -14.98 -19.32
CA ALA A 83 -2.18 -13.97 -20.35
C ALA A 83 -3.06 -12.78 -19.90
N PRO A 84 -2.67 -11.52 -20.18
CA PRO A 84 -3.36 -10.32 -19.67
C PRO A 84 -4.87 -10.30 -19.97
N GLU A 85 -5.27 -10.75 -21.17
CA GLU A 85 -6.66 -10.81 -21.63
C GLU A 85 -7.53 -11.84 -20.91
N ARG A 86 -6.92 -12.78 -20.19
CA ARG A 86 -7.63 -13.79 -19.38
C ARG A 86 -7.75 -13.39 -17.92
N LYS A 87 -7.15 -12.28 -17.50
CA LYS A 87 -7.21 -11.81 -16.12
C LYS A 87 -8.59 -11.22 -15.80
N SER A 88 -9.19 -11.67 -14.69
CA SER A 88 -10.46 -11.17 -14.18
C SER A 88 -10.32 -10.91 -12.68
N TRP A 89 -10.36 -9.64 -12.28
CA TRP A 89 -10.27 -9.30 -10.87
C TRP A 89 -11.39 -9.92 -10.02
N PRO A 90 -12.69 -9.88 -10.41
CA PRO A 90 -13.74 -10.48 -9.59
C PRO A 90 -13.54 -11.99 -9.39
N ASP A 91 -13.16 -12.71 -10.43
CA ASP A 91 -12.88 -14.14 -10.36
C ASP A 91 -11.66 -14.43 -9.47
N PHE A 92 -10.55 -13.73 -9.72
CA PHE A 92 -9.35 -13.88 -8.89
C PHE A 92 -9.62 -13.55 -7.42
N HIS A 93 -10.33 -12.46 -7.12
CA HIS A 93 -10.64 -12.07 -5.76
C HIS A 93 -11.45 -13.14 -5.01
N THR A 94 -12.42 -13.74 -5.67
CA THR A 94 -13.19 -14.86 -5.10
C THR A 94 -12.31 -16.06 -4.77
N ARG A 95 -11.43 -16.44 -5.70
CA ARG A 95 -10.45 -17.53 -5.48
C ARG A 95 -9.45 -17.18 -4.38
N ALA A 96 -9.00 -15.93 -4.30
CA ALA A 96 -8.10 -15.48 -3.26
C ALA A 96 -8.72 -15.55 -1.85
N LEU A 97 -10.00 -15.20 -1.70
CA LEU A 97 -10.73 -15.37 -0.44
C LEU A 97 -10.77 -16.85 -0.01
N SER A 98 -11.08 -17.77 -0.94
CA SER A 98 -11.07 -19.21 -0.66
C SER A 98 -9.66 -19.69 -0.28
N ALA A 99 -8.63 -19.24 -1.00
CA ALA A 99 -7.25 -19.62 -0.72
C ALA A 99 -6.77 -19.12 0.64
N VAL A 100 -7.15 -17.90 1.05
CA VAL A 100 -6.85 -17.37 2.40
C VAL A 100 -7.49 -18.26 3.46
N ALA A 101 -8.77 -18.64 3.31
CA ALA A 101 -9.44 -19.53 4.25
C ALA A 101 -8.76 -20.92 4.34
N ASP A 102 -8.30 -21.45 3.22
CA ASP A 102 -7.60 -22.76 3.19
C ASP A 102 -6.20 -22.68 3.79
N LEU A 103 -5.48 -21.59 3.60
CA LEU A 103 -4.21 -21.32 4.27
C LEU A 103 -4.39 -21.27 5.79
N GLN A 104 -5.40 -20.57 6.26
CA GLN A 104 -5.73 -20.47 7.70
C GLN A 104 -6.04 -21.85 8.30
N LYS A 105 -6.84 -22.70 7.61
CA LYS A 105 -7.13 -24.07 8.04
C LYS A 105 -5.87 -24.94 8.14
N LYS A 106 -4.85 -24.65 7.33
CA LYS A 106 -3.54 -25.34 7.34
C LYS A 106 -2.57 -24.78 8.39
N GLY A 107 -2.98 -23.79 9.19
CA GLY A 107 -2.16 -23.20 10.23
C GLY A 107 -1.26 -22.05 9.76
N TYR A 108 -1.40 -21.56 8.54
CA TYR A 108 -0.73 -20.34 8.08
C TYR A 108 -1.45 -19.09 8.56
N HIS A 109 -0.74 -17.96 8.57
CA HIS A 109 -1.21 -16.66 9.07
C HIS A 109 -1.34 -15.61 7.95
N PRO A 110 -2.12 -15.87 6.88
CA PRO A 110 -2.28 -14.90 5.80
C PRO A 110 -2.99 -13.64 6.29
N PHE A 111 -2.77 -12.53 5.60
CA PHE A 111 -3.59 -11.34 5.81
C PHE A 111 -5.07 -11.65 5.55
N ASP A 112 -5.92 -11.21 6.47
CA ASP A 112 -7.37 -11.33 6.32
C ASP A 112 -7.88 -10.38 5.23
N LEU A 113 -8.09 -10.92 4.03
CA LEU A 113 -8.44 -10.15 2.85
C LEU A 113 -9.77 -9.40 3.00
N SER A 114 -10.67 -9.85 3.88
CA SER A 114 -11.93 -9.16 4.16
C SER A 114 -11.74 -7.78 4.82
N LYS A 115 -10.56 -7.53 5.39
CA LYS A 115 -10.17 -6.27 6.01
C LYS A 115 -9.40 -5.33 5.09
N GLU A 116 -9.11 -5.76 3.85
CA GLU A 116 -8.42 -4.91 2.91
C GLU A 116 -9.33 -3.78 2.43
N ILE A 117 -8.81 -2.56 2.44
CA ILE A 117 -9.50 -1.37 1.95
C ILE A 117 -8.76 -0.80 0.74
N GLY A 118 -9.51 -0.27 -0.23
CA GLY A 118 -8.96 0.25 -1.48
C GLY A 118 -8.25 1.61 -1.33
N SER A 119 -8.56 2.33 -0.26
CA SER A 119 -7.96 3.64 0.09
C SER A 119 -7.87 3.78 1.59
N ARG A 120 -7.18 4.80 2.04
CA ARG A 120 -7.12 5.15 3.46
C ARG A 120 -8.37 5.96 3.83
N PRO A 121 -9.35 5.39 4.55
CA PRO A 121 -10.60 6.10 4.83
C PRO A 121 -10.38 7.35 5.68
N GLU A 122 -9.35 7.34 6.52
CA GLU A 122 -9.03 8.44 7.42
C GLU A 122 -8.53 9.70 6.69
N SER A 123 -7.95 9.55 5.49
CA SER A 123 -7.53 10.71 4.69
C SER A 123 -8.71 11.36 3.95
N LEU A 124 -9.82 10.63 3.80
CA LEU A 124 -11.01 11.10 3.08
C LEU A 124 -12.04 11.80 3.98
N GLN A 125 -11.92 11.66 5.30
CA GLN A 125 -12.87 12.23 6.25
C GLN A 125 -12.14 13.06 7.31
N PRO A 126 -12.61 14.28 7.59
CA PRO A 126 -12.09 15.09 8.68
C PRO A 126 -12.19 14.35 10.01
N VAL A 127 -11.16 14.45 10.81
CA VAL A 127 -11.09 13.83 12.14
C VAL A 127 -11.46 14.84 13.18
N SER A 128 -12.41 14.48 14.04
CA SER A 128 -12.72 15.30 15.21
C SER A 128 -11.66 15.14 16.28
N HIS A 129 -11.07 16.23 16.73
CA HIS A 129 -10.10 16.27 17.82
C HIS A 129 -10.18 17.60 18.56
N LEU A 130 -9.61 17.68 19.77
CA LEU A 130 -9.74 18.86 20.66
C LEU A 130 -9.18 20.14 20.06
N ALA A 131 -8.24 20.06 19.13
CA ALA A 131 -7.64 21.21 18.45
C ALA A 131 -8.38 21.61 17.16
N LEU A 132 -9.46 20.91 16.77
CA LEU A 132 -10.16 21.19 15.51
C LEU A 132 -10.61 22.65 15.45
N GLY A 133 -10.24 23.34 14.37
CA GLY A 133 -10.56 24.75 14.13
C GLY A 133 -9.87 25.76 15.06
N LYS A 134 -8.93 25.32 15.90
CA LYS A 134 -8.18 26.23 16.78
C LYS A 134 -7.08 26.95 15.99
N LYS A 135 -6.82 28.21 16.37
CA LYS A 135 -5.73 28.99 15.78
C LYS A 135 -4.39 28.38 16.19
N VAL A 136 -3.52 28.19 15.23
CA VAL A 136 -2.14 27.71 15.42
C VAL A 136 -1.17 28.88 15.32
N THR A 137 -0.16 28.88 16.16
CA THR A 137 1.00 29.78 16.05
C THR A 137 2.23 28.96 15.73
N TYR A 138 2.91 29.31 14.67
CA TYR A 138 4.11 28.60 14.20
C TYR A 138 5.35 29.36 14.64
N ASN A 139 6.34 28.64 15.19
CA ASN A 139 7.64 29.18 15.55
C ASN A 139 8.65 29.15 14.39
N SER A 140 8.33 28.39 13.33
CA SER A 140 9.13 28.30 12.11
C SER A 140 8.20 28.21 10.89
N SER A 141 8.73 28.57 9.73
CA SER A 141 7.99 28.44 8.47
C SER A 141 7.87 26.98 8.06
N TYR A 142 6.72 26.59 7.54
CA TYR A 142 6.59 25.25 6.92
C TYR A 142 7.17 25.25 5.51
N SER A 143 7.57 24.08 5.04
CA SER A 143 8.17 23.88 3.73
C SER A 143 7.20 24.27 2.60
N PRO A 144 7.64 25.03 1.59
CA PRO A 144 6.82 25.32 0.41
C PRO A 144 6.51 24.06 -0.42
N HIS A 145 7.26 22.96 -0.25
CA HIS A 145 6.99 21.68 -0.90
C HIS A 145 5.90 20.87 -0.19
N TYR A 146 5.67 21.14 1.10
CA TYR A 146 4.67 20.45 1.92
C TYR A 146 3.86 21.45 2.73
N PRO A 147 3.08 22.34 2.08
CA PRO A 147 2.36 23.40 2.76
C PRO A 147 1.04 22.92 3.38
N ALA A 148 0.54 21.76 2.97
CA ALA A 148 -0.82 21.30 3.25
C ALA A 148 -1.86 22.42 3.04
N GLN A 149 -2.75 22.65 4.00
CA GLN A 149 -3.75 23.73 3.98
C GLN A 149 -3.20 25.02 4.61
N GLY A 150 -1.88 25.21 4.63
CA GLY A 150 -1.26 26.39 5.22
C GLY A 150 -1.48 26.47 6.74
N ASN A 151 -1.84 27.65 7.23
CA ASN A 151 -1.94 27.92 8.66
C ASN A 151 -3.05 27.14 9.40
N THR A 152 -3.92 26.45 8.70
CA THR A 152 -4.99 25.62 9.29
C THR A 152 -4.65 24.13 9.32
N ALA A 153 -3.62 23.70 8.62
CA ALA A 153 -3.32 22.28 8.37
C ALA A 153 -3.22 21.39 9.62
N LEU A 154 -2.70 21.92 10.74
CA LEU A 154 -2.59 21.14 11.98
C LEU A 154 -3.92 21.01 12.75
N THR A 155 -4.95 21.76 12.35
CA THR A 155 -6.21 21.83 13.08
C THR A 155 -7.45 21.73 12.21
N ASP A 156 -7.30 21.40 10.93
CA ASP A 156 -8.42 21.24 9.99
C ASP A 156 -9.08 19.85 10.05
N GLY A 157 -8.47 18.92 10.77
CA GLY A 157 -8.95 17.54 10.88
C GLY A 157 -8.61 16.67 9.66
N ILE A 158 -7.88 17.19 8.66
CA ILE A 158 -7.46 16.44 7.49
C ILE A 158 -6.19 15.68 7.81
N ARG A 159 -6.13 14.40 7.41
CA ARG A 159 -4.94 13.57 7.52
C ARG A 159 -4.30 13.37 6.16
N GLY A 160 -2.98 13.36 6.11
CA GLY A 160 -2.25 12.94 4.93
C GLY A 160 -2.54 11.50 4.55
N ASP A 161 -2.54 11.22 3.25
CA ASP A 161 -2.68 9.87 2.70
C ASP A 161 -1.33 9.12 2.73
N TRP A 162 -1.25 8.00 2.05
CA TRP A 162 -0.08 7.10 1.96
C TRP A 162 1.12 7.70 1.22
N THR A 163 0.91 8.77 0.49
CA THR A 163 1.96 9.47 -0.26
C THR A 163 2.10 10.90 0.24
N TYR A 164 3.34 11.35 0.36
CA TYR A 164 3.62 12.74 0.76
C TYR A 164 3.23 13.77 -0.31
N GLY A 165 2.90 13.32 -1.51
CA GLY A 165 2.51 14.16 -2.65
C GLY A 165 1.01 14.43 -2.76
N ASP A 166 0.18 13.99 -1.82
CA ASP A 166 -1.28 14.18 -1.84
C ASP A 166 -1.74 15.60 -1.48
N GLY A 167 -0.81 16.48 -1.09
CA GLY A 167 -1.10 17.86 -0.69
C GLY A 167 -1.64 18.05 0.73
N SER A 168 -1.74 16.97 1.52
CA SER A 168 -2.28 17.02 2.90
C SER A 168 -1.20 16.97 3.98
N TRP A 169 0.08 16.94 3.58
CA TRP A 169 1.20 16.88 4.52
C TRP A 169 1.79 18.26 4.74
N GLN A 170 1.97 18.65 5.99
CA GLN A 170 2.69 19.85 6.36
C GLN A 170 4.08 19.49 6.90
N GLY A 171 5.12 19.91 6.20
CA GLY A 171 6.51 19.66 6.57
C GLY A 171 7.19 20.91 7.09
N PHE A 172 8.12 20.76 8.02
CA PHE A 172 8.94 21.83 8.55
C PHE A 172 10.40 21.54 8.22
N ILE A 173 11.14 22.60 7.90
CA ILE A 173 12.59 22.53 7.71
C ILE A 173 13.20 22.94 9.05
N SER A 174 14.04 22.08 9.63
CA SER A 174 14.85 22.49 10.76
C SER A 174 16.08 23.24 10.22
N ASP A 175 16.23 24.48 10.61
CA ASP A 175 17.48 25.22 10.42
C ASP A 175 18.49 24.67 11.45
N ASN A 176 19.28 23.65 11.05
CA ASN A 176 20.43 23.18 11.81
C ASN A 176 21.70 23.87 11.31
#